data_da4cd07d81750e523fbd781a6ee08173
#
_entry.id   da4cd07d81750e523fbd781a6ee08173
#
_cell.length_a   1.000
_cell.length_b   1.000
_cell.length_c   1.000
_cell.angle_alpha   90.00
_cell.angle_beta   90.00
_cell.angle_gamma   90.00
#
_symmetry.space_group_name_H-M   'P 1'
#
loop_
_entity.id
_entity.type
_entity.pdbx_description
1 polymer ?
#
loop_
_entity_poly.entity_id
_entity_poly.type
_entity_poly.pdbx_seq_one_letter_code
_entity_poly.pdbx_strand_id
1 'polypeptide(L)'
;QVPPPEATQRISRQAPPEPPTQQFQTANASPPIAPEEPGPPKQNPLRRLVSDPLSIVLVLVTVVALGLAAIVGGELYARHRANSIVSTIVSCVVQDKADASFGVVPPFLWQHFNKHYTNISVETAGNQVRDAKGMKVNIDLKDVQLKNAGTSAGTIGSLVARFDWSSDGIKRTVQDAIPLFGGIVSGVT
;
A
#
# COMPACT_ATOMS: atom_id res chain seq x y z
N GLN A 1 -26.86 8.68 55.25
CA GLN A 1 -28.24 8.78 54.72
C GLN A 1 -28.19 8.45 53.25
N VAL A 2 -28.76 7.25 52.94
CA VAL A 2 -28.89 6.66 51.59
C VAL A 2 -30.28 7.04 51.07
N PRO A 3 -30.43 7.62 49.89
CA PRO A 3 -31.76 7.85 49.30
C PRO A 3 -32.32 6.53 48.73
N PRO A 4 -33.65 6.34 48.73
CA PRO A 4 -34.31 5.10 48.29
C PRO A 4 -34.39 5.01 46.76
N PRO A 5 -34.56 3.78 46.23
CA PRO A 5 -34.65 3.57 44.80
C PRO A 5 -36.03 3.90 44.24
N GLU A 6 -36.02 4.65 43.14
CA GLU A 6 -37.24 5.03 42.39
C GLU A 6 -37.88 3.82 41.71
N ALA A 7 -39.18 3.75 41.82
CA ALA A 7 -40.03 2.74 41.30
C ALA A 7 -40.09 2.69 39.78
N THR A 8 -39.77 1.51 39.23
CA THR A 8 -39.94 1.22 37.80
C THR A 8 -41.43 1.18 37.44
N GLN A 9 -41.91 2.16 36.69
CA GLN A 9 -43.24 2.16 36.11
C GLN A 9 -43.33 1.10 35.00
N ARG A 10 -44.15 0.06 35.26
CA ARG A 10 -44.57 -0.92 34.23
C ARG A 10 -45.50 -0.22 33.25
N ILE A 11 -45.03 -0.01 32.01
CA ILE A 11 -45.92 0.36 30.91
C ILE A 11 -46.66 -0.91 30.47
N SER A 12 -47.95 -0.97 30.76
CA SER A 12 -48.89 -1.97 30.23
C SER A 12 -49.03 -1.75 28.71
N ARG A 13 -48.47 -2.65 27.91
CA ARG A 13 -48.80 -2.71 26.48
C ARG A 13 -50.20 -3.23 26.32
N GLN A 14 -51.10 -2.34 25.95
CA GLN A 14 -52.43 -2.67 25.46
C GLN A 14 -52.30 -3.31 24.08
N ALA A 15 -52.77 -4.53 23.92
CA ALA A 15 -52.81 -5.24 22.64
C ALA A 15 -53.78 -4.54 21.67
N PRO A 16 -53.48 -4.48 20.37
CA PRO A 16 -54.41 -3.99 19.37
C PRO A 16 -55.59 -4.95 19.20
N PRO A 17 -56.81 -4.46 18.91
CA PRO A 17 -57.98 -5.33 18.68
C PRO A 17 -57.81 -6.14 17.41
N GLU A 18 -58.17 -7.43 17.50
CA GLU A 18 -58.19 -8.36 16.36
C GLU A 18 -59.25 -7.92 15.35
N PRO A 19 -58.96 -7.99 14.02
CA PRO A 19 -59.96 -7.75 12.99
C PRO A 19 -60.93 -8.91 12.92
N PRO A 20 -62.23 -8.68 12.57
CA PRO A 20 -63.25 -9.70 12.53
C PRO A 20 -62.97 -10.78 11.48
N THR A 21 -63.04 -12.02 11.92
CA THR A 21 -62.94 -13.20 11.06
C THR A 21 -64.09 -13.25 10.07
N GLN A 22 -63.85 -12.96 8.79
CA GLN A 22 -64.82 -13.21 7.72
C GLN A 22 -64.84 -14.73 7.43
N GLN A 23 -65.98 -15.35 7.67
CA GLN A 23 -66.25 -16.69 7.24
C GLN A 23 -66.32 -16.73 5.72
N PHE A 24 -65.38 -17.42 5.10
CA PHE A 24 -65.50 -17.77 3.67
C PHE A 24 -66.56 -18.84 3.50
N GLN A 25 -67.66 -18.46 2.89
CA GLN A 25 -68.61 -19.42 2.34
C GLN A 25 -68.00 -20.17 1.17
N THR A 26 -67.91 -21.46 1.30
CA THR A 26 -67.56 -22.40 0.24
C THR A 26 -68.67 -22.40 -0.79
N ALA A 27 -68.51 -21.64 -1.88
CA ALA A 27 -69.26 -21.81 -3.09
C ALA A 27 -68.40 -22.64 -4.06
N ASN A 28 -68.84 -23.87 -4.24
CA ASN A 28 -68.27 -24.85 -5.13
C ASN A 28 -68.66 -24.43 -6.60
N ALA A 29 -67.76 -23.73 -7.29
CA ALA A 29 -67.85 -23.56 -8.70
C ALA A 29 -66.41 -23.48 -9.29
N SER A 30 -66.00 -24.57 -9.93
CA SER A 30 -64.76 -24.62 -10.70
C SER A 30 -64.84 -23.61 -11.83
N PRO A 31 -63.94 -22.61 -11.88
CA PRO A 31 -63.80 -21.78 -13.09
C PRO A 31 -63.03 -22.58 -14.16
N PRO A 32 -63.32 -22.35 -15.45
CA PRO A 32 -62.65 -23.04 -16.56
C PRO A 32 -61.15 -22.64 -16.53
N ILE A 33 -60.32 -23.65 -16.73
CA ILE A 33 -58.88 -23.53 -16.88
C ILE A 33 -58.61 -22.63 -18.10
N ALA A 34 -58.29 -21.37 -17.88
CA ALA A 34 -57.68 -20.52 -18.88
C ALA A 34 -56.26 -21.04 -19.15
N PRO A 35 -55.80 -21.10 -20.40
CA PRO A 35 -54.45 -21.51 -20.69
C PRO A 35 -53.46 -20.53 -19.99
N GLU A 36 -52.58 -21.07 -19.14
CA GLU A 36 -51.45 -20.28 -18.59
C GLU A 36 -50.67 -19.74 -19.78
N GLU A 37 -50.71 -18.42 -19.96
CA GLU A 37 -49.76 -17.73 -20.82
C GLU A 37 -48.34 -18.05 -20.31
N PRO A 38 -47.41 -18.48 -21.19
CA PRO A 38 -46.06 -18.71 -20.81
C PRO A 38 -45.46 -17.38 -20.30
N GLY A 39 -45.20 -17.32 -19.00
CA GLY A 39 -44.56 -16.16 -18.39
C GLY A 39 -43.27 -15.81 -19.16
N PRO A 40 -42.89 -14.51 -19.21
CA PRO A 40 -41.76 -14.09 -20.01
C PRO A 40 -40.51 -14.88 -19.60
N PRO A 41 -39.73 -15.39 -20.54
CA PRO A 41 -38.57 -16.20 -20.25
C PRO A 41 -37.63 -15.44 -19.30
N LYS A 42 -37.25 -16.07 -18.18
CA LYS A 42 -36.25 -15.53 -17.24
C LYS A 42 -34.94 -15.36 -17.99
N GLN A 43 -34.78 -14.21 -18.62
CA GLN A 43 -33.55 -13.85 -19.33
C GLN A 43 -32.47 -13.67 -18.30
N ASN A 44 -31.44 -14.50 -18.37
CA ASN A 44 -30.24 -14.36 -17.53
C ASN A 44 -29.66 -12.95 -17.71
N PRO A 45 -29.50 -12.16 -16.63
CA PRO A 45 -29.03 -10.77 -16.74
C PRO A 45 -27.67 -10.65 -17.44
N LEU A 46 -26.84 -11.70 -17.36
CA LEU A 46 -25.56 -11.79 -18.07
C LEU A 46 -25.68 -11.86 -19.59
N ARG A 47 -26.77 -12.47 -20.13
CA ARG A 47 -26.99 -12.54 -21.57
C ARG A 47 -27.40 -11.20 -22.18
N ARG A 48 -28.08 -10.35 -21.41
CA ARG A 48 -28.44 -8.99 -21.81
C ARG A 48 -27.25 -8.05 -21.91
N LEU A 49 -26.23 -8.25 -21.05
CA LEU A 49 -24.98 -7.48 -21.08
C LEU A 49 -24.13 -7.74 -22.34
N VAL A 50 -24.27 -8.91 -22.97
CA VAL A 50 -23.46 -9.32 -24.14
C VAL A 50 -24.21 -9.15 -25.46
N SER A 51 -25.51 -8.83 -25.43
CA SER A 51 -26.32 -8.72 -26.64
C SER A 51 -26.35 -7.32 -27.28
N ASP A 52 -25.93 -6.30 -26.54
CA ASP A 52 -25.89 -4.92 -27.02
C ASP A 52 -24.43 -4.52 -27.31
N PRO A 53 -24.09 -4.08 -28.54
CA PRO A 53 -22.70 -3.69 -28.88
C PRO A 53 -22.15 -2.58 -27.97
N LEU A 54 -23.02 -1.68 -27.51
CA LEU A 54 -22.64 -0.62 -26.56
C LEU A 54 -22.24 -1.19 -25.22
N SER A 55 -22.94 -2.20 -24.71
CA SER A 55 -22.62 -2.88 -23.45
C SER A 55 -21.30 -3.64 -23.53
N ILE A 56 -21.01 -4.26 -24.68
CA ILE A 56 -19.74 -4.96 -24.90
C ILE A 56 -18.58 -3.96 -24.85
N VAL A 57 -18.71 -2.82 -25.53
CA VAL A 57 -17.67 -1.77 -25.52
C VAL A 57 -17.47 -1.24 -24.11
N LEU A 58 -18.55 -0.99 -23.35
CA LEU A 58 -18.47 -0.48 -21.98
C LEU A 58 -17.77 -1.48 -21.04
N VAL A 59 -18.10 -2.77 -21.14
CA VAL A 59 -17.44 -3.83 -20.36
C VAL A 59 -15.96 -3.91 -20.73
N LEU A 60 -15.62 -3.87 -22.02
CA LEU A 60 -14.25 -3.91 -22.48
C LEU A 60 -13.45 -2.72 -21.96
N VAL A 61 -13.98 -1.49 -22.04
CA VAL A 61 -13.34 -0.28 -21.49
C VAL A 61 -13.14 -0.40 -20.00
N THR A 62 -14.15 -0.91 -19.28
CA THR A 62 -14.03 -1.11 -17.82
C THR A 62 -12.95 -2.12 -17.48
N VAL A 63 -12.87 -3.25 -18.18
CA VAL A 63 -11.84 -4.28 -17.95
C VAL A 63 -10.45 -3.72 -18.25
N VAL A 64 -10.29 -2.97 -19.35
CA VAL A 64 -9.02 -2.32 -19.70
C VAL A 64 -8.65 -1.29 -18.63
N ALA A 65 -9.59 -0.45 -18.19
CA ALA A 65 -9.35 0.55 -17.15
C ALA A 65 -8.92 -0.08 -15.82
N LEU A 66 -9.59 -1.17 -15.40
CA LEU A 66 -9.22 -1.93 -14.21
C LEU A 66 -7.84 -2.59 -14.34
N GLY A 67 -7.54 -3.13 -15.54
CA GLY A 67 -6.21 -3.69 -15.83
C GLY A 67 -5.09 -2.66 -15.71
N LEU A 68 -5.29 -1.48 -16.31
CA LEU A 68 -4.33 -0.37 -16.20
C LEU A 68 -4.17 0.11 -14.74
N ALA A 69 -5.28 0.25 -14.02
CA ALA A 69 -5.25 0.65 -12.61
C ALA A 69 -4.50 -0.39 -11.75
N ALA A 70 -4.67 -1.68 -12.02
CA ALA A 70 -3.96 -2.74 -11.33
C ALA A 70 -2.45 -2.72 -11.63
N ILE A 71 -2.04 -2.46 -12.88
CA ILE A 71 -0.63 -2.33 -13.27
C ILE A 71 0.00 -1.13 -12.56
N VAL A 72 -0.63 0.03 -12.61
CA VAL A 72 -0.11 1.25 -11.96
C VAL A 72 -0.07 1.09 -10.44
N GLY A 73 -1.12 0.54 -9.84
CA GLY A 73 -1.16 0.28 -8.40
C GLY A 73 -0.11 -0.73 -7.96
N GLY A 74 0.08 -1.80 -8.73
CA GLY A 74 1.12 -2.81 -8.51
C GLY A 74 2.53 -2.23 -8.61
N GLU A 75 2.78 -1.36 -9.61
CA GLU A 75 4.05 -0.64 -9.78
C GLU A 75 4.38 0.22 -8.55
N LEU A 76 3.44 1.06 -8.13
CA LEU A 76 3.64 1.95 -6.98
C LEU A 76 3.86 1.17 -5.68
N TYR A 77 3.07 0.11 -5.47
CA TYR A 77 3.20 -0.74 -4.28
C TYR A 77 4.55 -1.47 -4.24
N ALA A 78 4.94 -2.12 -5.35
CA ALA A 78 6.20 -2.86 -5.44
C ALA A 78 7.40 -1.95 -5.23
N ARG A 79 7.40 -0.76 -5.85
CA ARG A 79 8.44 0.24 -5.70
C ARG A 79 8.52 0.77 -4.28
N HIS A 80 7.38 1.13 -3.68
CA HIS A 80 7.35 1.60 -2.28
C HIS A 80 7.90 0.51 -1.33
N ARG A 81 7.53 -0.73 -1.56
CA ARG A 81 8.02 -1.86 -0.75
C ARG A 81 9.52 -2.07 -0.91
N ALA A 82 10.04 -1.98 -2.12
CA ALA A 82 11.49 -2.08 -2.39
C ALA A 82 12.26 -0.94 -1.72
N ASN A 83 11.81 0.30 -1.88
CA ASN A 83 12.40 1.47 -1.22
C ASN A 83 12.46 1.26 0.30
N SER A 84 11.35 0.85 0.93
CA SER A 84 11.28 0.63 2.38
C SER A 84 12.24 -0.46 2.86
N ILE A 85 12.38 -1.56 2.12
CA ILE A 85 13.31 -2.64 2.50
C ILE A 85 14.75 -2.12 2.47
N VAL A 86 15.15 -1.45 1.38
CA VAL A 86 16.51 -0.93 1.24
C VAL A 86 16.78 0.14 2.30
N SER A 87 15.86 1.09 2.50
CA SER A 87 15.97 2.11 3.54
C SER A 87 16.18 1.49 4.92
N THR A 88 15.41 0.44 5.27
CA THR A 88 15.53 -0.24 6.55
C THR A 88 16.91 -0.90 6.72
N ILE A 89 17.38 -1.60 5.69
CA ILE A 89 18.70 -2.26 5.72
C ILE A 89 19.81 -1.22 5.89
N VAL A 90 19.79 -0.16 5.08
CA VAL A 90 20.79 0.89 5.13
C VAL A 90 20.75 1.61 6.48
N SER A 91 19.56 1.95 7.00
CA SER A 91 19.39 2.59 8.30
C SER A 91 20.01 1.75 9.43
N CYS A 92 19.87 0.43 9.37
CA CYS A 92 20.47 -0.48 10.33
C CYS A 92 22.01 -0.46 10.24
N VAL A 93 22.56 -0.41 9.01
CA VAL A 93 24.03 -0.41 8.79
C VAL A 93 24.68 0.91 9.22
N VAL A 94 24.04 2.04 8.86
CA VAL A 94 24.58 3.38 9.18
C VAL A 94 24.25 3.84 10.59
N GLN A 95 23.30 3.18 11.26
CA GLN A 95 22.76 3.55 12.57
C GLN A 95 22.10 4.94 12.58
N ASP A 96 21.53 5.32 11.45
CA ASP A 96 20.78 6.57 11.26
C ASP A 96 19.64 6.30 10.28
N LYS A 97 18.70 7.25 10.15
CA LYS A 97 17.66 7.17 9.13
C LYS A 97 18.28 7.28 7.74
N ALA A 98 17.82 6.42 6.86
CA ALA A 98 18.20 6.46 5.45
C ALA A 98 16.96 6.29 4.57
N ASP A 99 16.94 6.99 3.46
CA ASP A 99 15.94 6.88 2.43
C ASP A 99 16.57 6.27 1.18
N ALA A 100 15.87 5.31 0.58
CA ALA A 100 16.27 4.71 -0.67
C ALA A 100 15.18 4.91 -1.71
N SER A 101 15.56 5.14 -2.95
CA SER A 101 14.65 5.29 -4.07
C SER A 101 15.16 4.60 -5.31
N PHE A 102 14.25 3.91 -6.01
CA PHE A 102 14.51 3.32 -7.32
C PHE A 102 14.03 4.24 -8.43
N GLY A 103 14.71 4.22 -9.57
CA GLY A 103 14.33 4.96 -10.76
C GLY A 103 12.92 4.65 -11.24
N VAL A 104 12.28 5.63 -11.87
CA VAL A 104 10.90 5.51 -12.38
C VAL A 104 10.82 5.07 -13.85
N VAL A 105 11.92 5.21 -14.59
CA VAL A 105 11.98 4.91 -16.01
C VAL A 105 13.15 3.96 -16.29
N PRO A 106 12.89 2.80 -16.87
CA PRO A 106 11.57 2.16 -17.09
C PRO A 106 10.84 1.83 -15.78
N PRO A 107 9.55 1.40 -15.81
CA PRO A 107 8.81 1.01 -14.61
C PRO A 107 9.56 0.02 -13.73
N PHE A 108 9.40 0.11 -12.41
CA PHE A 108 10.14 -0.72 -11.44
C PHE A 108 9.91 -2.22 -11.65
N LEU A 109 8.67 -2.62 -11.94
CA LEU A 109 8.35 -4.03 -12.21
C LEU A 109 9.12 -4.55 -13.44
N TRP A 110 9.23 -3.73 -14.48
CA TRP A 110 10.04 -4.08 -15.67
C TRP A 110 11.51 -4.24 -15.32
N GLN A 111 12.06 -3.29 -14.53
CA GLN A 111 13.43 -3.37 -14.03
C GLN A 111 13.65 -4.63 -13.19
N HIS A 112 12.68 -4.98 -12.35
CA HIS A 112 12.74 -6.15 -11.47
C HIS A 112 12.71 -7.47 -12.25
N PHE A 113 11.84 -7.58 -13.26
CA PHE A 113 11.79 -8.77 -14.12
C PHE A 113 13.08 -8.97 -14.92
N ASN A 114 13.66 -7.88 -15.43
CA ASN A 114 14.90 -7.93 -16.18
C ASN A 114 16.14 -7.96 -15.27
N LYS A 115 15.98 -7.82 -13.95
CA LYS A 115 17.08 -7.71 -12.97
C LYS A 115 18.10 -6.63 -13.30
N HIS A 116 17.62 -5.57 -13.93
CA HIS A 116 18.39 -4.43 -14.38
C HIS A 116 17.76 -3.15 -13.87
N TYR A 117 18.41 -2.54 -12.86
CA TYR A 117 17.96 -1.30 -12.26
C TYR A 117 18.76 -0.12 -12.80
N THR A 118 18.04 0.84 -13.38
CA THR A 118 18.67 1.98 -14.06
C THR A 118 19.28 2.98 -13.09
N ASN A 119 18.60 3.19 -11.94
CA ASN A 119 19.07 4.11 -10.92
C ASN A 119 18.57 3.66 -9.54
N ILE A 120 19.47 3.63 -8.57
CA ILE A 120 19.17 3.44 -7.15
C ILE A 120 19.87 4.57 -6.40
N SER A 121 19.11 5.40 -5.69
CA SER A 121 19.67 6.47 -4.87
C SER A 121 19.40 6.18 -3.40
N VAL A 122 20.42 6.40 -2.58
CA VAL A 122 20.35 6.21 -1.12
C VAL A 122 20.90 7.47 -0.46
N GLU A 123 20.15 8.03 0.47
CA GLU A 123 20.49 9.23 1.21
C GLU A 123 20.31 8.99 2.71
N THR A 124 21.30 9.39 3.54
CA THR A 124 21.19 9.35 5.00
C THR A 124 20.69 10.68 5.55
N ALA A 125 20.08 10.65 6.74
CA ALA A 125 19.57 11.86 7.40
C ALA A 125 20.66 12.87 7.79
N GLY A 126 21.90 12.40 7.96
CA GLY A 126 23.04 13.26 8.27
C GLY A 126 23.27 13.48 9.77
N ASN A 127 22.62 12.69 10.62
CA ASN A 127 22.91 12.75 12.06
C ASN A 127 24.19 12.01 12.40
N GLN A 128 24.38 10.85 11.78
CA GLN A 128 25.58 10.05 11.94
C GLN A 128 25.69 8.97 10.86
N VAL A 129 26.90 8.45 10.67
CA VAL A 129 27.16 7.21 9.96
C VAL A 129 28.02 6.36 10.88
N ARG A 130 27.39 5.40 11.58
CA ARG A 130 27.98 4.65 12.68
C ARG A 130 28.56 5.60 13.75
N ASP A 131 29.87 5.61 13.93
CA ASP A 131 30.56 6.44 14.94
C ASP A 131 30.81 7.87 14.46
N ALA A 132 30.70 8.15 13.16
CA ALA A 132 30.93 9.47 12.57
C ALA A 132 29.69 10.37 12.74
N LYS A 133 29.71 11.25 13.72
CA LYS A 133 28.64 12.20 14.03
C LYS A 133 28.54 13.31 12.97
N GLY A 134 27.31 13.75 12.66
CA GLY A 134 27.08 14.85 11.73
C GLY A 134 27.52 14.57 10.30
N MET A 135 27.59 13.31 9.89
CA MET A 135 27.98 12.88 8.55
C MET A 135 26.75 12.48 7.75
N LYS A 136 26.61 13.08 6.56
CA LYS A 136 25.60 12.76 5.57
C LYS A 136 26.22 12.05 4.38
N VAL A 137 25.58 11.01 3.90
CA VAL A 137 26.04 10.25 2.73
C VAL A 137 24.93 10.16 1.71
N ASN A 138 25.26 10.48 0.44
CA ASN A 138 24.43 10.28 -0.73
C ASN A 138 25.13 9.31 -1.67
N ILE A 139 24.46 8.24 -2.03
CA ILE A 139 24.98 7.22 -2.94
C ILE A 139 24.03 7.08 -4.11
N ASP A 140 24.55 7.30 -5.31
CA ASP A 140 23.84 7.08 -6.58
C ASP A 140 24.49 5.90 -7.31
N LEU A 141 23.70 4.84 -7.53
CA LEU A 141 24.11 3.68 -8.31
C LEU A 141 23.34 3.70 -9.63
N LYS A 142 24.04 3.51 -10.74
CA LYS A 142 23.42 3.41 -12.05
C LYS A 142 23.79 2.10 -12.72
N ASP A 143 22.84 1.61 -13.52
CA ASP A 143 23.03 0.42 -14.35
C ASP A 143 23.42 -0.81 -13.50
N VAL A 144 22.57 -1.10 -12.49
CA VAL A 144 22.78 -2.24 -11.60
C VAL A 144 22.15 -3.48 -12.22
N GLN A 145 22.96 -4.45 -12.58
CA GLN A 145 22.52 -5.74 -13.15
C GLN A 145 22.77 -6.86 -12.16
N LEU A 146 21.68 -7.55 -11.75
CA LEU A 146 21.78 -8.71 -10.87
C LEU A 146 21.94 -10.00 -11.66
N LYS A 147 22.84 -10.88 -11.24
CA LYS A 147 23.04 -12.20 -11.83
C LYS A 147 22.35 -13.28 -10.98
N ASN A 148 21.78 -14.28 -11.65
CA ASN A 148 21.06 -15.36 -10.98
C ASN A 148 21.96 -16.45 -10.38
N ALA A 149 23.19 -16.58 -10.89
CA ALA A 149 24.12 -17.60 -10.47
C ALA A 149 25.57 -17.15 -10.75
N GLY A 150 26.50 -17.63 -9.95
CA GLY A 150 27.92 -17.37 -10.10
C GLY A 150 28.57 -16.81 -8.84
N THR A 151 29.86 -16.52 -8.92
CA THR A 151 30.66 -15.98 -7.82
C THR A 151 30.39 -14.50 -7.52
N SER A 152 29.71 -13.79 -8.42
CA SER A 152 29.31 -12.38 -8.23
C SER A 152 27.81 -12.22 -8.26
N ALA A 153 27.26 -11.42 -7.32
CA ALA A 153 25.83 -11.13 -7.25
C ALA A 153 25.34 -10.22 -8.38
N GLY A 154 26.23 -9.53 -9.08
CA GLY A 154 25.88 -8.63 -10.18
C GLY A 154 27.00 -7.68 -10.58
N THR A 155 26.67 -6.70 -11.40
CA THR A 155 27.55 -5.62 -11.85
C THR A 155 26.89 -4.27 -11.65
N ILE A 156 27.67 -3.23 -11.44
CA ILE A 156 27.24 -1.83 -11.32
C ILE A 156 27.96 -1.05 -12.40
N GLY A 157 27.23 -0.33 -13.24
CA GLY A 157 27.82 0.49 -14.30
C GLY A 157 28.51 1.73 -13.77
N SER A 158 27.89 2.44 -12.82
CA SER A 158 28.56 3.53 -12.10
C SER A 158 28.05 3.66 -10.67
N LEU A 159 28.94 4.08 -9.78
CA LEU A 159 28.65 4.42 -8.40
C LEU A 159 29.25 5.77 -8.09
N VAL A 160 28.42 6.69 -7.62
CA VAL A 160 28.86 8.01 -7.14
C VAL A 160 28.45 8.13 -5.67
N ALA A 161 29.43 8.31 -4.80
CA ALA A 161 29.20 8.57 -3.40
C ALA A 161 29.65 9.99 -3.05
N ARG A 162 28.79 10.74 -2.36
CA ARG A 162 29.07 12.07 -1.84
C ARG A 162 28.97 12.03 -0.32
N PHE A 163 29.96 12.59 0.33
CA PHE A 163 30.07 12.63 1.77
C PHE A 163 30.12 14.10 2.20
N ASP A 164 29.16 14.51 3.00
CA ASP A 164 29.11 15.83 3.61
C ASP A 164 29.29 15.65 5.13
N TRP A 165 30.39 16.15 5.66
CA TRP A 165 30.69 16.02 7.06
C TRP A 165 30.81 17.37 7.72
N SER A 166 29.94 17.68 8.67
CA SER A 166 29.95 18.95 9.37
C SER A 166 31.19 19.09 10.28
N SER A 167 31.76 20.29 10.35
CA SER A 167 32.91 20.57 11.24
C SER A 167 32.64 20.25 12.70
N ASP A 168 31.43 20.55 13.17
CA ASP A 168 30.99 20.19 14.52
C ASP A 168 30.88 18.66 14.71
N GLY A 169 30.41 17.95 13.64
CA GLY A 169 30.39 16.49 13.66
C GLY A 169 31.77 15.85 13.74
N ILE A 170 32.72 16.36 12.96
CA ILE A 170 34.13 15.93 13.02
C ILE A 170 34.68 16.13 14.46
N LYS A 171 34.48 17.31 15.02
CA LYS A 171 34.90 17.61 16.39
C LYS A 171 34.34 16.64 17.41
N ARG A 172 33.05 16.39 17.41
CA ARG A 172 32.38 15.44 18.31
C ARG A 172 32.89 14.01 18.12
N THR A 173 33.07 13.59 16.87
CA THR A 173 33.58 12.24 16.57
C THR A 173 35.01 12.05 17.12
N VAL A 174 35.87 13.05 16.95
CA VAL A 174 37.24 12.98 17.50
C VAL A 174 37.25 13.02 19.03
N GLN A 175 36.38 13.82 19.64
CA GLN A 175 36.25 13.88 21.10
C GLN A 175 35.73 12.56 21.68
N ASP A 176 34.78 11.90 21.02
CA ASP A 176 34.27 10.61 21.45
C ASP A 176 35.28 9.48 21.25
N ALA A 177 36.05 9.52 20.16
CA ALA A 177 37.05 8.51 19.85
C ALA A 177 38.30 8.59 20.79
N ILE A 178 38.66 9.79 21.21
CA ILE A 178 39.86 10.02 22.03
C ILE A 178 39.52 10.96 23.20
N PRO A 179 38.88 10.44 24.26
CA PRO A 179 38.42 11.26 25.40
C PRO A 179 39.50 12.11 26.08
N LEU A 180 40.73 11.63 26.05
CA LEU A 180 41.88 12.36 26.64
C LEU A 180 42.26 13.66 25.90
N PHE A 181 41.90 13.77 24.61
CA PHE A 181 42.17 14.94 23.77
C PHE A 181 40.95 15.84 23.58
N GLY A 182 39.80 15.48 24.16
CA GLY A 182 38.54 16.20 23.99
C GLY A 182 38.58 17.68 24.35
N GLY A 183 39.49 18.08 25.27
CA GLY A 183 39.72 19.48 25.65
C GLY A 183 40.63 20.29 24.72
N ILE A 184 41.37 19.62 23.81
CA ILE A 184 42.38 20.27 22.96
C ILE A 184 41.77 20.63 21.59
N VAL A 185 40.76 19.89 21.12
CA VAL A 185 40.10 20.13 19.82
C VAL A 185 39.11 21.28 19.97
N SER A 186 39.57 22.51 19.81
CA SER A 186 38.76 23.73 20.03
C SER A 186 38.12 24.29 18.73
N GLY A 187 38.58 23.87 17.57
CA GLY A 187 37.99 24.30 16.31
C GLY A 187 38.45 23.48 15.12
N VAL A 188 37.49 23.12 14.27
CA VAL A 188 37.70 22.58 12.92
C VAL A 188 37.00 23.54 11.96
N THR A 189 37.73 24.23 11.13
CA THR A 189 37.25 25.17 10.10
C THR A 189 37.41 24.54 8.74
#